data_142d44f9155e6f91b0b69805db07267f
#
_entry.id   142d44f9155e6f91b0b69805db07267f
#
_cell.length_a   1.000
_cell.length_b   1.000
_cell.length_c   1.000
_cell.angle_alpha   90.00
_cell.angle_beta   90.00
_cell.angle_gamma   90.00
#
_symmetry.space_group_name_H-M   'P 1'
#
loop_
_entity.id
_entity.type
_entity.pdbx_description
1 polymer ?
#
loop_
_entity_poly.entity_id
_entity_poly.type
_entity_poly.pdbx_seq_one_letter_code
_entity_poly.pdbx_strand_id
1 'polypeptide(L)'
;MEDRIVRAISSDGMVQAAAIYSRNLTERARQIHKTLPVATAALGRALAGASMMGDALKGQGASLTLQIKGGGPLGTVLAVSDNEGNVRGYVTNPQVELPLRADGKLDVGGAVGHEGTLTVIKDLHMKEPYVGTIDLLGGEVAEDIAGYFVESEQIPTACGLGVLVDRDQSVKSAGGYLIQLMPGATEDTIVKVEGGIMAAGPVSALLEQDPDPEHLLRAVMSDFDLKILETQPVSYKCYCSRERVERALISLGRKELEEMIREQGGCQLSCQFCDTVYDFSKEDLERLLASL
;
A
#
# COMPACT_ATOMS: atom_id res chain seq x y z
N MET A 1 2.69 -20.01 -1.25
CA MET A 1 3.99 -19.30 -1.15
C MET A 1 3.84 -18.19 -0.14
N GLU A 2 4.88 -17.81 0.59
CA GLU A 2 4.86 -16.67 1.51
C GLU A 2 5.03 -15.36 0.73
N ASP A 3 4.36 -14.30 1.21
CA ASP A 3 4.50 -12.98 0.64
C ASP A 3 5.90 -12.43 0.97
N ARG A 4 6.56 -11.86 -0.04
CA ARG A 4 7.91 -11.32 0.11
C ARG A 4 8.22 -10.24 -0.91
N ILE A 5 9.16 -9.37 -0.55
CA ILE A 5 9.81 -8.42 -1.45
C ILE A 5 11.18 -8.99 -1.83
N VAL A 6 11.56 -8.80 -3.07
CA VAL A 6 12.93 -9.02 -3.59
C VAL A 6 13.45 -7.70 -4.09
N ARG A 7 14.64 -7.29 -3.64
CA ARG A 7 15.37 -6.13 -4.15
C ARG A 7 16.56 -6.58 -5.00
N ALA A 8 16.74 -5.90 -6.12
CA ALA A 8 17.81 -6.17 -7.07
C ALA A 8 18.41 -4.88 -7.61
N ILE A 9 19.61 -5.01 -8.16
CA ILE A 9 20.29 -3.97 -8.93
C ILE A 9 20.87 -4.59 -10.20
N SER A 10 20.86 -3.84 -11.30
CA SER A 10 21.58 -4.25 -12.51
C SER A 10 23.09 -4.31 -12.27
N SER A 11 23.80 -5.22 -12.91
CA SER A 11 25.24 -5.43 -12.69
C SER A 11 26.09 -4.19 -13.01
N ASP A 12 25.59 -3.32 -13.89
CA ASP A 12 26.18 -2.02 -14.22
C ASP A 12 25.83 -0.90 -13.21
N GLY A 13 24.93 -1.18 -12.25
CA GLY A 13 24.49 -0.22 -11.22
C GLY A 13 23.54 0.87 -11.71
N MET A 14 23.06 0.81 -12.95
CA MET A 14 22.23 1.86 -13.54
C MET A 14 20.74 1.74 -13.22
N VAL A 15 20.28 0.57 -12.77
CA VAL A 15 18.87 0.32 -12.48
C VAL A 15 18.74 -0.40 -11.14
N GLN A 16 17.97 0.18 -10.23
CA GLN A 16 17.54 -0.47 -8.99
C GLN A 16 16.08 -0.92 -9.15
N ALA A 17 15.75 -2.10 -8.64
CA ALA A 17 14.41 -2.64 -8.74
C ALA A 17 13.99 -3.37 -7.47
N ALA A 18 12.70 -3.32 -7.18
CA ALA A 18 12.04 -4.14 -6.19
C ALA A 18 10.82 -4.83 -6.82
N ALA A 19 10.54 -6.06 -6.43
CA ALA A 19 9.28 -6.71 -6.74
C ALA A 19 8.70 -7.36 -5.50
N ILE A 20 7.37 -7.48 -5.47
CA ILE A 20 6.62 -8.07 -4.37
C ILE A 20 5.64 -9.12 -4.88
N TYR A 21 5.57 -10.24 -4.19
CA TYR A 21 4.41 -11.12 -4.18
C TYR A 21 3.61 -10.84 -2.89
N SER A 22 2.33 -10.49 -3.02
CA SER A 22 1.51 -9.94 -1.93
C SER A 22 0.10 -10.55 -1.84
N ARG A 23 -0.06 -11.77 -2.35
CA ARG A 23 -1.38 -12.44 -2.41
C ARG A 23 -2.01 -12.62 -1.04
N ASN A 24 -1.25 -13.09 -0.05
CA ASN A 24 -1.81 -13.42 1.27
C ASN A 24 -2.15 -12.16 2.06
N LEU A 25 -1.30 -11.12 2.02
CA LEU A 25 -1.59 -9.84 2.69
C LEU A 25 -2.79 -9.12 2.06
N THR A 26 -2.94 -9.20 0.72
CA THR A 26 -4.10 -8.64 0.01
C THR A 26 -5.38 -9.42 0.35
N GLU A 27 -5.34 -10.75 0.37
CA GLU A 27 -6.46 -11.59 0.79
C GLU A 27 -6.83 -11.32 2.25
N ARG A 28 -5.84 -11.13 3.13
CA ARG A 28 -6.09 -10.78 4.52
C ARG A 28 -6.80 -9.43 4.66
N ALA A 29 -6.38 -8.42 3.90
CA ALA A 29 -7.07 -7.12 3.84
C ALA A 29 -8.51 -7.27 3.35
N ARG A 30 -8.73 -8.06 2.28
CA ARG A 30 -10.07 -8.35 1.76
C ARG A 30 -10.98 -8.97 2.83
N GLN A 31 -10.49 -9.95 3.57
CA GLN A 31 -11.26 -10.64 4.62
C GLN A 31 -11.63 -9.71 5.77
N ILE A 32 -10.68 -8.86 6.21
CA ILE A 32 -10.90 -7.89 7.28
C ILE A 32 -11.97 -6.87 6.86
N HIS A 33 -11.76 -6.22 5.71
CA HIS A 33 -12.60 -5.11 5.26
C HIS A 33 -13.80 -5.55 4.42
N LYS A 34 -13.91 -6.85 4.09
CA LYS A 34 -14.96 -7.44 3.25
C LYS A 34 -15.10 -6.69 1.91
N THR A 35 -13.96 -6.33 1.29
CA THR A 35 -13.94 -5.56 0.06
C THR A 35 -14.50 -6.36 -1.12
N LEU A 36 -15.31 -5.72 -1.97
CA LEU A 36 -15.71 -6.23 -3.28
C LEU A 36 -14.53 -6.19 -4.27
N PRO A 37 -14.61 -6.90 -5.42
CA PRO A 37 -13.46 -7.11 -6.31
C PRO A 37 -12.70 -5.86 -6.71
N VAL A 38 -13.38 -4.77 -7.11
CA VAL A 38 -12.70 -3.53 -7.52
C VAL A 38 -12.02 -2.83 -6.34
N ALA A 39 -12.64 -2.84 -5.16
CA ALA A 39 -12.05 -2.31 -3.93
C ALA A 39 -10.86 -3.16 -3.47
N THR A 40 -10.95 -4.50 -3.63
CA THR A 40 -9.83 -5.42 -3.37
C THR A 40 -8.65 -5.13 -4.28
N ALA A 41 -8.91 -4.89 -5.57
CA ALA A 41 -7.85 -4.57 -6.54
C ALA A 41 -7.18 -3.23 -6.22
N ALA A 42 -7.94 -2.18 -5.93
CA ALA A 42 -7.41 -0.87 -5.56
C ALA A 42 -6.57 -0.93 -4.27
N LEU A 43 -7.13 -1.53 -3.21
CA LEU A 43 -6.44 -1.66 -1.92
C LEU A 43 -5.19 -2.54 -2.04
N GLY A 44 -5.27 -3.68 -2.73
CA GLY A 44 -4.14 -4.59 -2.89
C GLY A 44 -2.98 -3.95 -3.67
N ARG A 45 -3.27 -3.16 -4.73
CA ARG A 45 -2.24 -2.36 -5.42
C ARG A 45 -1.61 -1.34 -4.48
N ALA A 46 -2.41 -0.59 -3.71
CA ALA A 46 -1.90 0.39 -2.76
C ALA A 46 -1.03 -0.26 -1.66
N LEU A 47 -1.44 -1.44 -1.14
CA LEU A 47 -0.66 -2.20 -0.16
C LEU A 47 0.67 -2.68 -0.74
N ALA A 48 0.67 -3.23 -1.97
CA ALA A 48 1.90 -3.70 -2.63
C ALA A 48 2.87 -2.53 -2.90
N GLY A 49 2.37 -1.41 -3.43
CA GLY A 49 3.16 -0.20 -3.64
C GLY A 49 3.74 0.35 -2.34
N ALA A 50 2.90 0.53 -1.31
CA ALA A 50 3.33 1.02 0.00
C ALA A 50 4.35 0.09 0.66
N SER A 51 4.22 -1.23 0.51
CA SER A 51 5.16 -2.24 1.03
C SER A 51 6.56 -2.06 0.42
N MET A 52 6.67 -1.98 -0.90
CA MET A 52 7.95 -1.76 -1.58
C MET A 52 8.58 -0.40 -1.25
N MET A 53 7.75 0.65 -1.14
CA MET A 53 8.20 2.00 -0.77
C MET A 53 8.65 2.06 0.70
N GLY A 54 7.97 1.35 1.59
CA GLY A 54 8.31 1.29 3.02
C GLY A 54 9.59 0.50 3.27
N ASP A 55 9.75 -0.66 2.63
CA ASP A 55 10.96 -1.49 2.69
C ASP A 55 12.23 -0.74 2.24
N ALA A 56 12.08 0.27 1.37
CA ALA A 56 13.18 1.13 0.94
C ALA A 56 13.57 2.20 1.98
N LEU A 57 12.77 2.42 3.04
CA LEU A 57 13.07 3.43 4.06
C LEU A 57 14.24 3.00 4.94
N LYS A 58 15.10 3.97 5.26
CA LYS A 58 16.21 3.77 6.19
C LYS A 58 15.82 4.29 7.58
N GLY A 59 16.26 3.59 8.61
CA GLY A 59 16.04 3.98 10.01
C GLY A 59 15.07 3.06 10.73
N GLN A 60 15.41 2.71 11.95
CA GLN A 60 14.59 1.82 12.79
C GLN A 60 13.25 2.49 13.13
N GLY A 61 12.16 1.78 12.88
CA GLY A 61 10.80 2.25 13.17
C GLY A 61 10.24 3.25 12.18
N ALA A 62 10.96 3.59 11.10
CA ALA A 62 10.45 4.45 10.04
C ALA A 62 9.17 3.87 9.44
N SER A 63 8.27 4.75 8.99
CA SER A 63 7.02 4.33 8.36
C SER A 63 6.64 5.23 7.19
N LEU A 64 5.85 4.66 6.29
CA LEU A 64 5.32 5.35 5.12
C LEU A 64 3.79 5.24 5.13
N THR A 65 3.12 6.35 4.87
CA THR A 65 1.69 6.38 4.59
C THR A 65 1.47 6.80 3.14
N LEU A 66 0.78 5.97 2.39
CA LEU A 66 0.29 6.25 1.04
C LEU A 66 -1.21 6.52 1.13
N GLN A 67 -1.63 7.72 0.76
CA GLN A 67 -3.04 8.11 0.76
C GLN A 67 -3.46 8.57 -0.64
N ILE A 68 -4.53 7.99 -1.16
CA ILE A 68 -5.11 8.35 -2.46
C ILE A 68 -6.54 8.84 -2.24
N LYS A 69 -6.83 10.04 -2.73
CA LYS A 69 -8.15 10.67 -2.72
C LYS A 69 -8.47 11.14 -4.13
N GLY A 70 -9.10 10.31 -4.92
CA GLY A 70 -9.38 10.59 -6.34
C GLY A 70 -10.78 11.09 -6.64
N GLY A 71 -11.64 11.28 -5.61
CA GLY A 71 -13.02 11.71 -5.81
C GLY A 71 -13.97 10.60 -6.31
N GLY A 72 -13.47 9.39 -6.55
CA GLY A 72 -14.28 8.25 -6.96
C GLY A 72 -15.06 7.59 -5.82
N PRO A 73 -15.92 6.61 -6.13
CA PRO A 73 -16.83 5.99 -5.16
C PRO A 73 -16.14 5.22 -4.03
N LEU A 74 -14.89 4.78 -4.17
CA LEU A 74 -14.10 4.16 -3.09
C LEU A 74 -13.80 5.13 -1.94
N GLY A 75 -13.85 6.44 -2.21
CA GLY A 75 -13.41 7.46 -1.28
C GLY A 75 -11.89 7.43 -1.10
N THR A 76 -11.41 7.41 0.13
CA THR A 76 -9.97 7.35 0.41
C THR A 76 -9.47 5.92 0.35
N VAL A 77 -8.38 5.68 -0.38
CA VAL A 77 -7.56 4.47 -0.28
C VAL A 77 -6.31 4.82 0.53
N LEU A 78 -6.08 4.09 1.62
CA LEU A 78 -4.98 4.36 2.54
C LEU A 78 -4.21 3.07 2.82
N ALA A 79 -2.88 3.14 2.65
CA ALA A 79 -1.95 2.08 3.01
C ALA A 79 -0.82 2.65 3.88
N VAL A 80 -0.42 1.91 4.90
CA VAL A 80 0.69 2.27 5.80
C VAL A 80 1.66 1.11 5.84
N SER A 81 2.93 1.38 5.58
CA SER A 81 4.03 0.42 5.67
C SER A 81 5.00 0.79 6.77
N ASP A 82 5.61 -0.20 7.41
CA ASP A 82 6.83 -0.02 8.18
C ASP A 82 8.08 -0.18 7.28
N ASN A 83 9.26 -0.01 7.86
CA ASN A 83 10.54 -0.16 7.16
C ASN A 83 10.99 -1.64 7.00
N GLU A 84 10.14 -2.60 7.35
CA GLU A 84 10.30 -4.03 7.06
C GLU A 84 9.34 -4.47 5.92
N GLY A 85 8.61 -3.52 5.31
CA GLY A 85 7.63 -3.79 4.27
C GLY A 85 6.31 -4.39 4.76
N ASN A 86 6.09 -4.57 6.06
CA ASN A 86 4.78 -5.00 6.55
C ASN A 86 3.76 -3.87 6.40
N VAL A 87 2.55 -4.22 5.98
CA VAL A 87 1.54 -3.23 5.61
C VAL A 87 0.22 -3.42 6.34
N ARG A 88 -0.54 -2.34 6.42
CA ARG A 88 -1.97 -2.29 6.75
C ARG A 88 -2.63 -1.19 5.94
N GLY A 89 -3.91 -1.31 5.68
CA GLY A 89 -4.61 -0.28 4.92
C GLY A 89 -6.10 -0.54 4.90
N TYR A 90 -6.84 0.40 4.35
CA TYR A 90 -8.29 0.30 4.15
C TYR A 90 -8.74 1.19 2.99
N VAL A 91 -9.96 0.99 2.55
CA VAL A 91 -10.72 1.91 1.69
C VAL A 91 -11.95 2.41 2.46
N THR A 92 -12.35 3.65 2.21
CA THR A 92 -13.51 4.23 2.92
C THR A 92 -14.80 3.47 2.60
N ASN A 93 -15.01 3.12 1.32
CA ASN A 93 -16.19 2.40 0.85
C ASN A 93 -15.79 1.04 0.25
N PRO A 94 -15.71 -0.03 1.06
CA PRO A 94 -15.25 -1.34 0.59
C PRO A 94 -16.28 -2.07 -0.30
N GLN A 95 -17.55 -1.66 -0.29
CA GLN A 95 -18.66 -2.29 -0.99
C GLN A 95 -18.99 -1.62 -2.34
N VAL A 96 -17.98 -1.02 -2.97
CA VAL A 96 -18.14 -0.42 -4.30
C VAL A 96 -18.15 -1.51 -5.36
N GLU A 97 -19.12 -1.44 -6.25
CA GLU A 97 -19.24 -2.30 -7.42
C GLU A 97 -19.36 -1.44 -8.68
N LEU A 98 -18.53 -1.71 -9.67
CA LEU A 98 -18.54 -1.05 -10.96
C LEU A 98 -18.61 -2.10 -12.08
N PRO A 99 -19.21 -1.75 -13.24
CA PRO A 99 -19.13 -2.59 -14.44
C PRO A 99 -17.66 -2.84 -14.82
N LEU A 100 -17.40 -4.01 -15.39
CA LEU A 100 -16.10 -4.27 -15.98
C LEU A 100 -15.84 -3.32 -17.15
N ARG A 101 -14.58 -2.96 -17.34
CA ARG A 101 -14.12 -2.23 -18.52
C ARG A 101 -14.37 -3.04 -19.81
N ALA A 102 -14.31 -2.39 -20.94
CA ALA A 102 -14.51 -3.03 -22.26
C ALA A 102 -13.51 -4.19 -22.54
N ASP A 103 -12.34 -4.15 -21.90
CA ASP A 103 -11.31 -5.20 -21.96
C ASP A 103 -11.53 -6.33 -20.95
N GLY A 104 -12.65 -6.31 -20.22
CA GLY A 104 -13.02 -7.32 -19.22
C GLY A 104 -12.32 -7.17 -17.87
N LYS A 105 -11.55 -6.10 -17.65
CA LYS A 105 -10.84 -5.84 -16.38
C LYS A 105 -11.69 -5.02 -15.41
N LEU A 106 -11.33 -5.08 -14.14
CA LEU A 106 -11.89 -4.23 -13.09
C LEU A 106 -11.51 -2.76 -13.35
N ASP A 107 -12.48 -1.87 -13.21
CA ASP A 107 -12.30 -0.43 -13.41
C ASP A 107 -11.76 0.23 -12.12
N VAL A 108 -10.47 0.02 -11.84
CA VAL A 108 -9.83 0.56 -10.63
C VAL A 108 -9.74 2.08 -10.72
N GLY A 109 -9.35 2.63 -11.88
CA GLY A 109 -9.28 4.08 -12.08
C GLY A 109 -10.63 4.77 -11.87
N GLY A 110 -11.72 4.20 -12.43
CA GLY A 110 -13.08 4.70 -12.18
C GLY A 110 -13.51 4.60 -10.71
N ALA A 111 -13.08 3.55 -10.02
CA ALA A 111 -13.41 3.36 -8.61
C ALA A 111 -12.66 4.32 -7.67
N VAL A 112 -11.38 4.58 -7.93
CA VAL A 112 -10.53 5.55 -7.20
C VAL A 112 -10.92 6.99 -7.57
N GLY A 113 -11.17 7.25 -8.85
CA GLY A 113 -11.39 8.57 -9.42
C GLY A 113 -10.09 9.21 -9.90
N HIS A 114 -10.24 10.30 -10.68
CA HIS A 114 -9.13 10.97 -11.36
C HIS A 114 -8.93 12.41 -10.88
N GLU A 115 -9.88 12.97 -10.13
CA GLU A 115 -9.86 14.36 -9.68
C GLU A 115 -9.45 14.41 -8.20
N GLY A 116 -8.15 14.47 -7.95
CA GLY A 116 -7.64 14.48 -6.58
C GLY A 116 -6.16 14.19 -6.49
N THR A 117 -5.71 13.72 -5.33
CA THR A 117 -4.30 13.65 -5.00
C THR A 117 -3.85 12.29 -4.49
N LEU A 118 -2.58 11.99 -4.78
CA LEU A 118 -1.78 10.99 -4.08
C LEU A 118 -0.83 11.72 -3.13
N THR A 119 -0.87 11.36 -1.85
CA THR A 119 0.01 11.90 -0.81
C THR A 119 0.82 10.79 -0.18
N VAL A 120 2.12 10.98 -0.10
CA VAL A 120 3.06 10.12 0.60
C VAL A 120 3.61 10.85 1.81
N ILE A 121 3.48 10.24 2.99
CA ILE A 121 4.01 10.76 4.24
C ILE A 121 5.08 9.77 4.72
N LYS A 122 6.33 10.23 4.87
CA LYS A 122 7.43 9.44 5.42
C LYS A 122 7.75 9.94 6.83
N ASP A 123 7.46 9.12 7.83
CA ASP A 123 7.90 9.38 9.22
C ASP A 123 9.24 8.67 9.44
N LEU A 124 10.28 9.47 9.50
CA LEU A 124 11.66 9.04 9.73
C LEU A 124 12.12 9.35 11.16
N HIS A 125 11.18 9.60 12.07
CA HIS A 125 11.43 10.07 13.45
C HIS A 125 12.22 11.39 13.52
N MET A 126 12.10 12.21 12.49
CA MET A 126 12.59 13.59 12.49
C MET A 126 11.56 14.50 13.17
N LYS A 127 11.93 15.79 13.35
CA LYS A 127 11.03 16.78 13.98
C LYS A 127 9.68 16.89 13.27
N GLU A 128 9.67 16.77 11.96
CA GLU A 128 8.47 16.78 11.10
C GLU A 128 8.60 15.66 10.08
N PRO A 129 7.50 14.98 9.73
CA PRO A 129 7.51 13.99 8.65
C PRO A 129 7.70 14.68 7.30
N TYR A 130 8.32 13.99 6.36
CA TYR A 130 8.32 14.40 4.96
C TYR A 130 6.95 14.14 4.34
N VAL A 131 6.40 15.13 3.63
CA VAL A 131 5.12 15.01 2.94
C VAL A 131 5.29 15.43 1.49
N GLY A 132 5.03 14.51 0.57
CA GLY A 132 4.96 14.76 -0.87
C GLY A 132 3.54 14.53 -1.38
N THR A 133 3.04 15.42 -2.20
CA THR A 133 1.70 15.34 -2.79
C THR A 133 1.77 15.66 -4.27
N ILE A 134 1.08 14.87 -5.09
CA ILE A 134 0.90 15.11 -6.52
C ILE A 134 -0.58 15.00 -6.88
N ASP A 135 -0.98 15.57 -8.01
CA ASP A 135 -2.27 15.29 -8.62
C ASP A 135 -2.28 13.88 -9.21
N LEU A 136 -3.42 13.21 -9.20
CA LEU A 136 -3.56 11.88 -9.78
C LEU A 136 -3.42 11.92 -11.30
N LEU A 137 -2.71 10.95 -11.85
CA LEU A 137 -2.58 10.76 -13.30
C LEU A 137 -3.75 9.94 -13.87
N GLY A 138 -4.13 8.86 -13.19
CA GLY A 138 -5.15 7.95 -13.71
C GLY A 138 -5.99 7.24 -12.66
N GLY A 139 -5.62 7.32 -11.38
CA GLY A 139 -6.29 6.55 -10.31
C GLY A 139 -6.03 5.04 -10.39
N GLU A 140 -5.16 4.60 -11.31
CA GLU A 140 -4.79 3.18 -11.46
C GLU A 140 -3.77 2.72 -10.43
N VAL A 141 -3.36 3.60 -9.52
CA VAL A 141 -2.39 3.41 -8.42
C VAL A 141 -0.95 3.28 -8.89
N ALA A 142 -0.65 2.41 -9.85
CA ALA A 142 0.73 2.18 -10.30
C ALA A 142 1.31 3.40 -11.04
N GLU A 143 0.54 3.98 -11.95
CA GLU A 143 0.91 5.20 -12.67
C GLU A 143 1.05 6.39 -11.71
N ASP A 144 0.15 6.50 -10.74
CA ASP A 144 0.17 7.57 -9.74
C ASP A 144 1.40 7.46 -8.82
N ILE A 145 1.82 6.22 -8.44
CA ILE A 145 3.06 6.02 -7.69
C ILE A 145 4.28 6.36 -8.55
N ALA A 146 4.31 5.96 -9.82
CA ALA A 146 5.40 6.33 -10.72
C ALA A 146 5.49 7.86 -10.88
N GLY A 147 4.35 8.54 -11.07
CA GLY A 147 4.24 10.00 -11.11
C GLY A 147 4.78 10.67 -9.84
N TYR A 148 4.44 10.13 -8.66
CA TYR A 148 4.96 10.63 -7.39
C TYR A 148 6.50 10.62 -7.35
N PHE A 149 7.12 9.54 -7.77
CA PHE A 149 8.58 9.46 -7.79
C PHE A 149 9.20 10.47 -8.77
N VAL A 150 8.59 10.65 -9.93
CA VAL A 150 9.08 11.63 -10.93
C VAL A 150 8.90 13.07 -10.46
N GLU A 151 7.69 13.44 -10.02
CA GLU A 151 7.34 14.82 -9.71
C GLU A 151 7.85 15.27 -8.34
N SER A 152 7.74 14.42 -7.32
CA SER A 152 8.07 14.76 -5.94
C SER A 152 9.50 14.38 -5.55
N GLU A 153 9.98 13.20 -5.97
CA GLU A 153 11.31 12.68 -5.61
C GLU A 153 12.36 12.92 -6.71
N GLN A 154 11.93 13.29 -7.91
CA GLN A 154 12.78 13.48 -9.11
C GLN A 154 13.57 12.22 -9.49
N ILE A 155 12.97 11.05 -9.26
CA ILE A 155 13.54 9.74 -9.59
C ILE A 155 12.72 9.12 -10.73
N PRO A 156 13.29 8.97 -11.94
CA PRO A 156 12.62 8.29 -13.03
C PRO A 156 12.28 6.85 -12.62
N THR A 157 10.98 6.54 -12.63
CA THR A 157 10.45 5.32 -12.03
C THR A 157 9.41 4.68 -12.94
N ALA A 158 9.50 3.36 -13.13
CA ALA A 158 8.42 2.56 -13.67
C ALA A 158 7.81 1.71 -12.54
N CYS A 159 6.48 1.68 -12.47
CA CYS A 159 5.73 0.92 -11.49
C CYS A 159 4.68 0.06 -12.20
N GLY A 160 4.64 -1.22 -11.87
CA GLY A 160 3.60 -2.13 -12.33
C GLY A 160 2.98 -2.87 -11.16
N LEU A 161 1.67 -2.78 -11.00
CA LEU A 161 0.92 -3.41 -9.92
C LEU A 161 -0.24 -4.23 -10.50
N GLY A 162 -0.50 -5.40 -9.92
CA GLY A 162 -1.58 -6.26 -10.37
C GLY A 162 -2.23 -7.01 -9.23
N VAL A 163 -3.56 -7.11 -9.28
CA VAL A 163 -4.37 -7.95 -8.40
C VAL A 163 -5.39 -8.67 -9.25
N LEU A 164 -5.39 -9.99 -9.18
CA LEU A 164 -6.37 -10.85 -9.82
C LEU A 164 -7.31 -11.42 -8.77
N VAL A 165 -8.58 -11.11 -8.91
CA VAL A 165 -9.66 -11.61 -8.03
C VAL A 165 -10.40 -12.72 -8.77
N ASP A 166 -10.61 -13.85 -8.12
CA ASP A 166 -11.32 -14.98 -8.68
C ASP A 166 -12.85 -14.79 -8.61
N ARG A 167 -13.62 -15.69 -9.21
CA ARG A 167 -15.09 -15.66 -9.25
C ARG A 167 -15.73 -15.78 -7.87
N ASP A 168 -15.06 -16.45 -6.94
CA ASP A 168 -15.48 -16.55 -5.53
C ASP A 168 -15.08 -15.33 -4.70
N GLN A 169 -14.55 -14.28 -5.38
CA GLN A 169 -14.04 -13.03 -4.81
C GLN A 169 -12.74 -13.16 -4.00
N SER A 170 -12.13 -14.34 -3.91
CA SER A 170 -10.82 -14.50 -3.30
C SER A 170 -9.70 -13.91 -4.17
N VAL A 171 -8.59 -13.52 -3.54
CA VAL A 171 -7.41 -13.05 -4.28
C VAL A 171 -6.65 -14.25 -4.84
N LYS A 172 -6.53 -14.32 -6.15
CA LYS A 172 -5.80 -15.37 -6.87
C LYS A 172 -4.32 -15.07 -6.99
N SER A 173 -3.98 -13.86 -7.43
CA SER A 173 -2.61 -13.34 -7.44
C SER A 173 -2.61 -11.85 -7.11
N ALA A 174 -1.55 -11.37 -6.47
CA ALA A 174 -1.32 -9.95 -6.20
C ALA A 174 0.17 -9.67 -6.05
N GLY A 175 0.60 -8.50 -6.50
CA GLY A 175 1.97 -8.04 -6.38
C GLY A 175 2.31 -6.97 -7.39
N GLY A 176 3.61 -6.78 -7.60
CA GLY A 176 4.09 -5.77 -8.52
C GLY A 176 5.59 -5.58 -8.49
N TYR A 177 6.00 -4.56 -9.21
CA TYR A 177 7.40 -4.11 -9.25
C TYR A 177 7.50 -2.59 -9.20
N LEU A 178 8.65 -2.12 -8.76
CA LEU A 178 9.10 -0.74 -8.79
C LEU A 178 10.53 -0.74 -9.34
N ILE A 179 10.75 -0.07 -10.48
CA ILE A 179 12.04 0.00 -11.17
C ILE A 179 12.45 1.46 -11.23
N GLN A 180 13.65 1.77 -10.76
CA GLN A 180 14.16 3.13 -10.64
C GLN A 180 15.49 3.27 -11.36
N LEU A 181 15.62 4.32 -12.16
CA LEU A 181 16.87 4.66 -12.81
C LEU A 181 17.79 5.36 -11.84
N MET A 182 19.04 4.91 -11.80
CA MET A 182 20.09 5.55 -11.00
C MET A 182 20.73 6.71 -11.76
N PRO A 183 21.33 7.69 -11.04
CA PRO A 183 22.08 8.75 -11.69
C PRO A 183 23.14 8.23 -12.65
N GLY A 184 23.11 8.68 -13.89
CA GLY A 184 23.99 8.21 -14.97
C GLY A 184 23.38 7.17 -15.92
N ALA A 185 22.15 6.73 -15.68
CA ALA A 185 21.42 5.90 -16.64
C ALA A 185 21.24 6.63 -17.98
N THR A 186 21.45 5.88 -19.06
CA THR A 186 21.40 6.41 -20.44
C THR A 186 20.04 6.18 -21.08
N GLU A 187 19.78 6.82 -22.24
CA GLU A 187 18.57 6.54 -23.04
C GLU A 187 18.49 5.05 -23.43
N ASP A 188 19.61 4.39 -23.73
CA ASP A 188 19.64 2.94 -24.00
C ASP A 188 19.15 2.13 -22.80
N THR A 189 19.49 2.55 -21.57
CA THR A 189 18.98 1.95 -20.33
C THR A 189 17.46 2.07 -20.24
N ILE A 190 16.90 3.24 -20.56
CA ILE A 190 15.45 3.50 -20.54
C ILE A 190 14.75 2.57 -21.55
N VAL A 191 15.23 2.55 -22.80
CA VAL A 191 14.65 1.73 -23.88
C VAL A 191 14.65 0.23 -23.52
N LYS A 192 15.70 -0.27 -22.86
CA LYS A 192 15.76 -1.66 -22.38
C LYS A 192 14.73 -1.93 -21.27
N VAL A 193 14.58 -1.03 -20.30
CA VAL A 193 13.56 -1.17 -19.24
C VAL A 193 12.15 -1.18 -19.82
N GLU A 194 11.84 -0.23 -20.70
CA GLU A 194 10.53 -0.15 -21.36
C GLU A 194 10.25 -1.37 -22.21
N GLY A 195 11.25 -1.83 -22.99
CA GLY A 195 11.14 -3.02 -23.81
C GLY A 195 10.87 -4.29 -23.01
N GLY A 196 11.57 -4.49 -21.89
CA GLY A 196 11.34 -5.61 -20.98
C GLY A 196 9.95 -5.60 -20.35
N ILE A 197 9.50 -4.44 -19.89
CA ILE A 197 8.14 -4.26 -19.32
C ILE A 197 7.06 -4.58 -20.36
N MET A 198 7.19 -4.06 -21.57
CA MET A 198 6.22 -4.32 -22.65
C MET A 198 6.20 -5.80 -23.05
N ALA A 199 7.34 -6.44 -23.12
CA ALA A 199 7.45 -7.86 -23.49
C ALA A 199 6.90 -8.81 -22.42
N ALA A 200 7.07 -8.47 -21.14
CA ALA A 200 6.64 -9.30 -20.01
C ALA A 200 5.11 -9.38 -19.88
N GLY A 201 4.39 -8.29 -20.17
CA GLY A 201 2.93 -8.21 -20.08
C GLY A 201 2.39 -7.97 -18.66
N PRO A 202 1.11 -8.30 -18.39
CA PRO A 202 0.44 -7.93 -17.14
C PRO A 202 0.99 -8.65 -15.91
N VAL A 203 1.32 -7.89 -14.87
CA VAL A 203 1.85 -8.39 -13.58
C VAL A 203 0.99 -9.49 -12.97
N SER A 204 -0.34 -9.32 -12.94
CA SER A 204 -1.23 -10.30 -12.32
C SER A 204 -1.21 -11.66 -13.03
N ALA A 205 -1.03 -11.67 -14.36
CA ALA A 205 -0.91 -12.89 -15.14
C ALA A 205 0.45 -13.59 -14.92
N LEU A 206 1.52 -12.82 -14.82
CA LEU A 206 2.85 -13.35 -14.52
C LEU A 206 2.87 -14.01 -13.14
N LEU A 207 2.36 -13.33 -12.11
CA LEU A 207 2.31 -13.83 -10.74
C LEU A 207 1.28 -14.95 -10.52
N GLU A 208 0.28 -15.09 -11.41
CA GLU A 208 -0.62 -16.25 -11.41
C GLU A 208 0.10 -17.51 -11.90
N GLN A 209 0.94 -17.38 -12.93
CA GLN A 209 1.70 -18.48 -13.49
C GLN A 209 2.88 -18.87 -12.60
N ASP A 210 3.61 -17.88 -12.10
CA ASP A 210 4.77 -18.07 -11.23
C ASP A 210 4.75 -17.01 -10.10
N PRO A 211 4.39 -17.40 -8.87
CA PRO A 211 4.24 -16.49 -7.75
C PRO A 211 5.57 -16.04 -7.13
N ASP A 212 6.67 -16.05 -7.90
CA ASP A 212 7.99 -15.62 -7.45
C ASP A 212 8.30 -14.17 -7.88
N PRO A 213 8.50 -13.23 -6.93
CA PRO A 213 8.87 -11.86 -7.27
C PRO A 213 10.26 -11.74 -7.92
N GLU A 214 11.17 -12.67 -7.69
CA GLU A 214 12.46 -12.70 -8.41
C GLU A 214 12.26 -13.00 -9.90
N HIS A 215 11.42 -13.99 -10.22
CA HIS A 215 11.10 -14.31 -11.60
C HIS A 215 10.33 -13.17 -12.29
N LEU A 216 9.46 -12.47 -11.55
CA LEU A 216 8.82 -11.25 -12.06
C LEU A 216 9.86 -10.20 -12.44
N LEU A 217 10.88 -9.92 -11.58
CA LEU A 217 11.95 -8.98 -11.92
C LEU A 217 12.73 -9.42 -13.15
N ARG A 218 13.09 -10.69 -13.23
CA ARG A 218 13.83 -11.23 -14.39
C ARG A 218 13.03 -11.15 -15.68
N ALA A 219 11.71 -11.26 -15.62
CA ALA A 219 10.84 -11.12 -16.78
C ALA A 219 10.76 -9.67 -17.27
N VAL A 220 10.53 -8.70 -16.35
CA VAL A 220 10.38 -7.28 -16.71
C VAL A 220 11.72 -6.58 -16.98
N MET A 221 12.84 -7.18 -16.56
CA MET A 221 14.20 -6.66 -16.76
C MET A 221 15.05 -7.68 -17.54
N SER A 222 14.49 -8.32 -18.57
CA SER A 222 15.11 -9.41 -19.33
C SER A 222 16.46 -9.05 -19.97
N ASP A 223 16.66 -7.77 -20.29
CA ASP A 223 17.88 -7.26 -20.92
C ASP A 223 18.98 -6.87 -19.92
N PHE A 224 18.75 -7.14 -18.63
CA PHE A 224 19.70 -6.80 -17.56
C PHE A 224 20.19 -8.06 -16.84
N ASP A 225 21.49 -8.05 -16.51
CA ASP A 225 22.03 -8.98 -15.53
C ASP A 225 21.77 -8.44 -14.12
N LEU A 226 20.88 -9.14 -13.38
CA LEU A 226 20.41 -8.70 -12.07
C LEU A 226 21.15 -9.40 -10.94
N LYS A 227 21.61 -8.59 -9.97
CA LYS A 227 22.11 -9.04 -8.67
C LYS A 227 21.00 -8.86 -7.64
N ILE A 228 20.55 -9.96 -7.04
CA ILE A 228 19.64 -9.93 -5.92
C ILE A 228 20.40 -9.40 -4.70
N LEU A 229 19.88 -8.35 -4.08
CA LEU A 229 20.46 -7.71 -2.90
C LEU A 229 19.89 -8.27 -1.62
N GLU A 230 18.56 -8.44 -1.58
CA GLU A 230 17.84 -8.85 -0.39
C GLU A 230 16.49 -9.49 -0.74
N THR A 231 16.06 -10.39 0.13
CA THR A 231 14.70 -10.94 0.12
C THR A 231 14.10 -10.79 1.50
N GLN A 232 12.99 -10.07 1.61
CA GLN A 232 12.33 -9.71 2.86
C GLN A 232 10.91 -10.30 2.91
N PRO A 233 10.56 -11.14 3.91
CA PRO A 233 9.18 -11.57 4.11
C PRO A 233 8.33 -10.40 4.56
N VAL A 234 7.09 -10.32 4.05
CA VAL A 234 6.15 -9.24 4.36
C VAL A 234 4.78 -9.79 4.73
N SER A 235 4.01 -9.00 5.48
CA SER A 235 2.69 -9.43 5.92
C SER A 235 1.72 -8.25 6.12
N TYR A 236 0.43 -8.56 6.18
CA TYR A 236 -0.56 -7.62 6.70
C TYR A 236 -0.45 -7.57 8.22
N LYS A 237 0.04 -6.47 8.76
CA LYS A 237 0.36 -6.33 10.20
C LYS A 237 -0.19 -5.04 10.78
N CYS A 238 -1.13 -5.18 11.71
CA CYS A 238 -1.64 -4.05 12.46
C CYS A 238 -0.92 -3.92 13.80
N TYR A 239 -0.58 -2.70 14.17
CA TYR A 239 0.11 -2.35 15.42
C TYR A 239 -0.83 -1.70 16.45
N CYS A 240 -2.15 -1.86 16.31
CA CYS A 240 -3.08 -1.38 17.32
C CYS A 240 -2.91 -2.16 18.62
N SER A 241 -3.13 -1.47 19.71
CA SER A 241 -3.17 -2.07 21.06
C SER A 241 -4.11 -1.27 21.95
N ARG A 242 -4.55 -1.87 23.07
CA ARG A 242 -5.40 -1.18 24.03
C ARG A 242 -4.75 0.12 24.52
N GLU A 243 -3.45 0.10 24.81
CA GLU A 243 -2.70 1.28 25.26
C GLU A 243 -2.65 2.40 24.20
N ARG A 244 -2.61 2.05 22.91
CA ARG A 244 -2.71 3.06 21.82
C ARG A 244 -4.08 3.67 21.74
N VAL A 245 -5.14 2.87 21.91
CA VAL A 245 -6.51 3.36 21.95
C VAL A 245 -6.76 4.21 23.19
N GLU A 246 -6.24 3.83 24.36
CA GLU A 246 -6.29 4.63 25.59
C GLU A 246 -5.65 6.01 25.39
N ARG A 247 -4.46 6.08 24.77
CA ARG A 247 -3.84 7.37 24.43
C ARG A 247 -4.68 8.22 23.49
N ALA A 248 -5.35 7.59 22.52
CA ALA A 248 -6.27 8.31 21.63
C ALA A 248 -7.47 8.86 22.40
N LEU A 249 -8.07 8.09 23.31
CA LEU A 249 -9.14 8.56 24.21
C LEU A 249 -8.68 9.72 25.09
N ILE A 250 -7.51 9.63 25.69
CA ILE A 250 -6.91 10.71 26.50
C ILE A 250 -6.73 11.99 25.66
N SER A 251 -6.37 11.86 24.37
CA SER A 251 -6.19 13.03 23.50
C SER A 251 -7.47 13.77 23.16
N LEU A 252 -8.65 13.18 23.36
CA LEU A 252 -9.93 13.87 23.23
C LEU A 252 -10.12 14.94 24.32
N GLY A 253 -9.46 14.76 25.47
CA GLY A 253 -9.51 15.67 26.60
C GLY A 253 -10.64 15.38 27.59
N ARG A 254 -10.55 16.08 28.74
CA ARG A 254 -11.42 15.86 29.90
C ARG A 254 -12.91 15.94 29.59
N LYS A 255 -13.31 16.98 28.85
CA LYS A 255 -14.72 17.26 28.58
C LYS A 255 -15.41 16.12 27.82
N GLU A 256 -14.78 15.65 26.75
CA GLU A 256 -15.32 14.56 25.92
C GLU A 256 -15.40 13.24 26.70
N LEU A 257 -14.38 12.93 27.52
CA LEU A 257 -14.41 11.75 28.37
C LEU A 257 -15.53 11.82 29.42
N GLU A 258 -15.76 12.98 30.05
CA GLU A 258 -16.87 13.18 31.01
C GLU A 258 -18.24 13.02 30.33
N GLU A 259 -18.39 13.50 29.07
CA GLU A 259 -19.60 13.31 28.29
C GLU A 259 -19.84 11.84 27.96
N MET A 260 -18.82 11.12 27.50
CA MET A 260 -18.91 9.67 27.22
C MET A 260 -19.31 8.87 28.46
N ILE A 261 -18.73 9.18 29.63
CA ILE A 261 -19.07 8.54 30.90
C ILE A 261 -20.53 8.81 31.28
N ARG A 262 -20.97 10.08 31.17
CA ARG A 262 -22.31 10.50 31.57
C ARG A 262 -23.41 9.95 30.66
N GLU A 263 -23.18 9.95 29.32
CA GLU A 263 -24.24 9.68 28.35
C GLU A 263 -24.30 8.19 27.97
N GLN A 264 -23.15 7.53 27.90
CA GLN A 264 -23.05 6.17 27.36
C GLN A 264 -22.62 5.15 28.42
N GLY A 265 -21.97 5.60 29.52
CA GLY A 265 -21.47 4.71 30.56
C GLY A 265 -20.35 3.77 30.10
N GLY A 266 -19.70 4.06 28.99
CA GLY A 266 -18.65 3.28 28.36
C GLY A 266 -18.56 3.58 26.86
N CYS A 267 -17.58 3.00 26.17
CA CYS A 267 -17.49 3.09 24.70
C CYS A 267 -16.90 1.84 24.08
N GLN A 268 -17.23 1.61 22.83
CA GLN A 268 -16.64 0.58 21.98
C GLN A 268 -15.96 1.25 20.80
N LEU A 269 -14.69 0.92 20.56
CA LEU A 269 -13.88 1.44 19.47
C LEU A 269 -13.35 0.31 18.61
N SER A 270 -13.51 0.43 17.30
CA SER A 270 -12.97 -0.52 16.32
C SER A 270 -11.74 0.05 15.62
N CYS A 271 -10.70 -0.75 15.49
CA CYS A 271 -9.53 -0.38 14.70
C CYS A 271 -9.85 -0.40 13.21
N GLN A 272 -9.70 0.71 12.51
CA GLN A 272 -9.96 0.80 11.07
C GLN A 272 -9.06 -0.08 10.20
N PHE A 273 -7.92 -0.57 10.72
CA PHE A 273 -6.99 -1.41 9.97
C PHE A 273 -7.22 -2.91 10.14
N CYS A 274 -7.80 -3.37 11.25
CA CYS A 274 -7.93 -4.81 11.51
C CYS A 274 -9.24 -5.22 12.16
N ASP A 275 -10.18 -4.30 12.29
CA ASP A 275 -11.51 -4.49 12.91
C ASP A 275 -11.46 -5.03 14.35
N THR A 276 -10.29 -5.02 15.01
CA THR A 276 -10.21 -5.38 16.42
C THR A 276 -11.04 -4.38 17.24
N VAL A 277 -11.94 -4.93 18.04
CA VAL A 277 -12.83 -4.14 18.89
C VAL A 277 -12.23 -4.02 20.28
N TYR A 278 -12.25 -2.80 20.81
CA TYR A 278 -11.82 -2.44 22.15
C TYR A 278 -12.99 -1.88 22.94
N ASP A 279 -13.38 -2.59 23.99
CA ASP A 279 -14.43 -2.17 24.91
C ASP A 279 -13.83 -1.44 26.11
N PHE A 280 -14.40 -0.28 26.46
CA PHE A 280 -14.03 0.51 27.64
C PHE A 280 -15.26 0.67 28.50
N SER A 281 -15.20 0.11 29.71
CA SER A 281 -16.24 0.29 30.71
C SER A 281 -16.22 1.71 31.27
N LYS A 282 -17.24 2.04 32.08
CA LYS A 282 -17.29 3.31 32.80
C LYS A 282 -16.06 3.47 33.70
N GLU A 283 -15.68 2.42 34.42
CA GLU A 283 -14.52 2.39 35.30
C GLU A 283 -13.20 2.60 34.54
N ASP A 284 -13.10 2.04 33.31
CA ASP A 284 -11.94 2.28 32.45
C ASP A 284 -11.84 3.76 32.06
N LEU A 285 -12.95 4.38 31.61
CA LEU A 285 -12.97 5.79 31.25
C LEU A 285 -12.71 6.72 32.44
N GLU A 286 -13.25 6.40 33.63
CA GLU A 286 -12.98 7.14 34.88
C GLU A 286 -11.50 7.08 35.27
N ARG A 287 -10.86 5.93 35.08
CA ARG A 287 -9.41 5.77 35.27
C ARG A 287 -8.60 6.62 34.30
N LEU A 288 -8.96 6.65 33.01
CA LEU A 288 -8.31 7.49 32.01
C LEU A 288 -8.50 8.98 32.34
N LEU A 289 -9.71 9.38 32.75
CA LEU A 289 -10.02 10.73 33.16
C LEU A 289 -9.18 11.19 34.36
N ALA A 290 -8.93 10.30 35.33
CA ALA A 290 -8.11 10.58 36.49
C ALA A 290 -6.60 10.73 36.16
N SER A 291 -6.16 10.27 34.98
CA SER A 291 -4.76 10.41 34.50
C SER A 291 -4.48 11.73 33.78
N LEU A 292 -5.54 12.54 33.48
CA LEU A 292 -5.47 13.88 32.91
C LEU A 292 -5.32 14.95 33.99
#